data_a22c5ef34f4a802ddfe1d63cb36b32e0
#
_entry.id   a22c5ef34f4a802ddfe1d63cb36b32e0
#
_cell.length_a   1.000
_cell.length_b   1.000
_cell.length_c   1.000
_cell.angle_alpha   90.00
_cell.angle_beta   90.00
_cell.angle_gamma   90.00
#
_symmetry.space_group_name_H-M   'P 1'
#
loop_
_entity.id
_entity.type
_entity.pdbx_description
1 polymer ?
#
loop_
_entity_poly.entity_id
_entity_poly.type
_entity_poly.pdbx_seq_one_letter_code
_entity_poly.pdbx_strand_id
1 'polypeptide(L)'
;MTSANSSSALQAVRIIVGAGAIADDPSAYSIDGKAPGFAASPGTVEQLGEVMSAISESGLSAAPWGGGTQVDLGNRIARLDAVVLTSSINKVVQHNAADLTVTVEAGITLARLSEVLAEEGQFLALDSPVAHRATIGGTLAAGASGPLRWQYGSVRDLVIGMKVVQANGTITKSGGQVVKNVSGYDMARLHVGGLGTLGIIAEVSFKLTPLPRHQATVIASFDALESCFDAASAVFHSQVMPMSLTAFSRSVNSTAEVVGVDGVYLLAVRLGGRPATLERQVKECVSTFESHGAVFVEKLEDEHSSAVWRALADFGWDEATGAPLALRISVVPAQVKEVAGDLNRDSMGSSAAVISQPAYGVISASWAPQGGISVDDAVEIVGRVRERVHGLSGSVIVERCPVESKAAFDVWDGVGESMDIMRRMKEQYDPAGVLNPGRFVGGI
;
A
#
# COMPACT_ATOMS: atom_id res chain seq x y z
N MET A 1 -30.27 -14.45 17.35
CA MET A 1 -29.52 -15.61 16.84
C MET A 1 -28.00 -15.43 16.90
N THR A 2 -27.47 -14.22 16.96
CA THR A 2 -26.04 -13.91 16.84
C THR A 2 -25.16 -14.25 18.04
N SER A 3 -25.62 -14.12 19.30
CA SER A 3 -24.76 -14.32 20.49
C SER A 3 -24.44 -15.81 20.77
N ALA A 4 -25.37 -16.72 20.54
CA ALA A 4 -25.15 -18.16 20.75
C ALA A 4 -24.16 -18.72 19.71
N ASN A 5 -24.31 -18.36 18.43
CA ASN A 5 -23.39 -18.77 17.36
C ASN A 5 -21.98 -18.23 17.59
N SER A 6 -21.85 -16.96 18.01
CA SER A 6 -20.56 -16.34 18.31
C SER A 6 -19.84 -17.05 19.46
N SER A 7 -20.56 -17.44 20.53
CA SER A 7 -19.98 -18.17 21.65
C SER A 7 -19.53 -19.58 21.26
N SER A 8 -20.32 -20.29 20.43
CA SER A 8 -19.97 -21.63 19.93
C SER A 8 -18.73 -21.56 19.00
N ALA A 9 -18.70 -20.59 18.07
CA ALA A 9 -17.57 -20.38 17.18
C ALA A 9 -16.28 -20.05 17.96
N LEU A 10 -16.36 -19.12 18.92
CA LEU A 10 -15.23 -18.80 19.78
C LEU A 10 -14.69 -20.02 20.52
N GLN A 11 -15.58 -20.89 21.04
CA GLN A 11 -15.17 -22.13 21.70
C GLN A 11 -14.43 -23.07 20.72
N ALA A 12 -14.96 -23.27 19.51
CA ALA A 12 -14.31 -24.07 18.47
C ALA A 12 -12.93 -23.49 18.09
N VAL A 13 -12.87 -22.19 17.82
CA VAL A 13 -11.62 -21.50 17.49
C VAL A 13 -10.61 -21.61 18.65
N ARG A 14 -11.04 -21.46 19.90
CA ARG A 14 -10.18 -21.61 21.09
C ARG A 14 -9.59 -23.03 21.20
N ILE A 15 -10.32 -24.05 20.80
CA ILE A 15 -9.80 -25.44 20.76
C ILE A 15 -8.71 -25.58 19.69
N ILE A 16 -8.87 -24.94 18.54
CA ILE A 16 -7.91 -25.01 17.43
C ILE A 16 -6.60 -24.27 17.76
N VAL A 17 -6.69 -23.03 18.21
CA VAL A 17 -5.52 -22.16 18.38
C VAL A 17 -4.96 -22.13 19.81
N GLY A 18 -5.72 -22.62 20.79
CA GLY A 18 -5.41 -22.50 22.22
C GLY A 18 -5.89 -21.17 22.83
N ALA A 19 -6.10 -21.16 24.13
CA ALA A 19 -6.65 -19.99 24.85
C ALA A 19 -5.74 -18.75 24.74
N GLY A 20 -4.43 -18.92 24.79
CA GLY A 20 -3.45 -17.81 24.70
C GLY A 20 -3.33 -17.16 23.33
N ALA A 21 -3.96 -17.73 22.30
CA ALA A 21 -4.00 -17.17 20.96
C ALA A 21 -5.32 -16.42 20.64
N ILE A 22 -6.19 -16.25 21.63
CA ILE A 22 -7.37 -15.39 21.57
C ILE A 22 -7.01 -14.07 22.27
N ALA A 23 -7.27 -12.97 21.60
CA ALA A 23 -6.98 -11.64 22.19
C ALA A 23 -7.84 -11.36 23.44
N ASP A 24 -7.23 -10.85 24.49
CA ASP A 24 -7.92 -10.47 25.73
C ASP A 24 -8.89 -9.30 25.49
N ASP A 25 -8.48 -8.33 24.65
CA ASP A 25 -9.31 -7.21 24.24
C ASP A 25 -9.49 -7.19 22.72
N PRO A 26 -10.59 -7.75 22.19
CA PRO A 26 -10.86 -7.72 20.76
C PRO A 26 -11.16 -6.32 20.22
N SER A 27 -11.52 -5.34 21.08
CA SER A 27 -11.83 -3.97 20.64
C SER A 27 -10.62 -3.24 20.03
N ALA A 28 -9.40 -3.68 20.36
CA ALA A 28 -8.16 -3.20 19.76
C ALA A 28 -8.10 -3.45 18.22
N TYR A 29 -8.94 -4.35 17.72
CA TYR A 29 -9.02 -4.71 16.30
C TYR A 29 -10.29 -4.18 15.64
N SER A 30 -10.78 -3.04 16.10
CA SER A 30 -11.97 -2.39 15.53
C SER A 30 -11.71 -1.87 14.11
N ILE A 31 -12.72 -2.01 13.24
CA ILE A 31 -12.71 -1.48 11.87
C ILE A 31 -13.93 -0.57 11.71
N ASP A 32 -13.71 0.65 11.23
CA ASP A 32 -14.77 1.65 11.05
C ASP A 32 -15.65 1.85 12.29
N GLY A 33 -15.04 1.79 13.49
CA GLY A 33 -15.72 1.92 14.78
C GLY A 33 -16.50 0.67 15.22
N LYS A 34 -16.47 -0.43 14.46
CA LYS A 34 -17.06 -1.71 14.86
C LYS A 34 -16.00 -2.61 15.51
N ALA A 35 -16.24 -3.03 16.75
CA ALA A 35 -15.42 -4.00 17.44
C ALA A 35 -15.86 -5.44 17.07
N PRO A 36 -14.93 -6.38 16.84
CA PRO A 36 -15.27 -7.79 16.65
C PRO A 36 -15.69 -8.45 17.96
N GLY A 37 -16.44 -9.56 17.87
CA GLY A 37 -16.78 -10.37 19.03
C GLY A 37 -15.56 -11.11 19.61
N PHE A 38 -14.56 -11.44 18.76
CA PHE A 38 -13.28 -12.01 19.16
C PHE A 38 -12.21 -11.75 18.09
N ALA A 39 -10.92 -11.86 18.51
CA ALA A 39 -9.79 -11.89 17.61
C ALA A 39 -8.91 -13.11 17.92
N ALA A 40 -8.53 -13.87 16.88
CA ALA A 40 -7.77 -15.10 17.00
C ALA A 40 -6.48 -15.06 16.18
N SER A 41 -5.39 -15.60 16.74
CA SER A 41 -4.06 -15.61 16.13
C SER A 41 -3.63 -17.07 15.85
N PRO A 42 -3.98 -17.65 14.69
CA PRO A 42 -3.49 -18.97 14.29
C PRO A 42 -1.98 -18.93 14.10
N GLY A 43 -1.27 -19.98 14.53
CA GLY A 43 0.19 -20.09 14.46
C GLY A 43 0.72 -20.77 13.20
N THR A 44 -0.16 -21.38 12.40
CA THR A 44 0.19 -22.06 11.13
C THR A 44 -0.87 -21.82 10.07
N VAL A 45 -0.52 -22.08 8.81
CA VAL A 45 -1.46 -21.96 7.68
C VAL A 45 -2.60 -22.97 7.80
N GLU A 46 -2.33 -24.16 8.32
CA GLU A 46 -3.33 -25.20 8.57
C GLU A 46 -4.33 -24.75 9.63
N GLN A 47 -3.85 -24.23 10.77
CA GLN A 47 -4.71 -23.66 11.81
C GLN A 47 -5.53 -22.48 11.28
N LEU A 48 -4.97 -21.64 10.39
CA LEU A 48 -5.73 -20.57 9.73
C LEU A 48 -6.90 -21.16 8.93
N GLY A 49 -6.68 -22.26 8.20
CA GLY A 49 -7.74 -22.98 7.49
C GLY A 49 -8.84 -23.50 8.42
N GLU A 50 -8.46 -24.16 9.50
CA GLU A 50 -9.41 -24.70 10.49
C GLU A 50 -10.23 -23.59 11.18
N VAL A 51 -9.58 -22.46 11.53
CA VAL A 51 -10.25 -21.28 12.10
C VAL A 51 -11.26 -20.70 11.12
N MET A 52 -10.91 -20.57 9.85
CA MET A 52 -11.83 -20.05 8.83
C MET A 52 -13.01 -21.00 8.58
N SER A 53 -12.78 -22.31 8.58
CA SER A 53 -13.87 -23.30 8.51
C SER A 53 -14.87 -23.12 9.67
N ALA A 54 -14.38 -23.06 10.91
CA ALA A 54 -15.22 -22.90 12.10
C ALA A 54 -16.02 -21.58 12.09
N ILE A 55 -15.42 -20.47 11.63
CA ILE A 55 -16.09 -19.18 11.47
C ILE A 55 -17.19 -19.27 10.39
N SER A 56 -16.86 -19.83 9.23
CA SER A 56 -17.77 -19.97 8.10
C SER A 56 -18.96 -20.86 8.42
N GLU A 57 -18.74 -22.02 9.03
CA GLU A 57 -19.78 -22.97 9.46
C GLU A 57 -20.73 -22.37 10.49
N SER A 58 -20.24 -21.44 11.31
CA SER A 58 -21.04 -20.69 12.27
C SER A 58 -21.83 -19.53 11.66
N GLY A 59 -21.67 -19.25 10.36
CA GLY A 59 -22.31 -18.14 9.65
C GLY A 59 -21.81 -16.76 10.08
N LEU A 60 -20.59 -16.67 10.63
CA LEU A 60 -19.97 -15.43 11.08
C LEU A 60 -19.13 -14.80 9.96
N SER A 61 -18.95 -13.49 10.07
CA SER A 61 -18.01 -12.72 9.23
C SER A 61 -16.63 -12.61 9.87
N ALA A 62 -15.60 -12.51 9.05
CA ALA A 62 -14.24 -12.34 9.49
C ALA A 62 -13.49 -11.27 8.69
N ALA A 63 -12.65 -10.51 9.38
CA ALA A 63 -11.67 -9.65 8.73
C ALA A 63 -10.25 -10.18 8.98
N PRO A 64 -9.41 -10.38 7.94
CA PRO A 64 -8.00 -10.65 8.13
C PRO A 64 -7.28 -9.39 8.61
N TRP A 65 -6.34 -9.57 9.53
CA TRP A 65 -5.58 -8.48 10.11
C TRP A 65 -4.08 -8.82 10.16
N GLY A 66 -3.27 -8.06 9.44
CA GLY A 66 -1.80 -8.13 9.52
C GLY A 66 -1.25 -7.17 10.57
N GLY A 67 -0.53 -6.15 10.13
CA GLY A 67 0.01 -5.09 11.02
C GLY A 67 -0.97 -3.98 11.38
N GLY A 68 -2.17 -3.98 10.82
CA GLY A 68 -3.18 -2.95 11.08
C GLY A 68 -2.88 -1.58 10.45
N THR A 69 -1.90 -1.49 9.54
CA THR A 69 -1.40 -0.21 9.02
C THR A 69 -2.30 0.43 7.95
N GLN A 70 -3.15 -0.35 7.30
CA GLN A 70 -4.04 0.12 6.22
C GLN A 70 -5.49 -0.34 6.39
N VAL A 71 -5.95 -0.49 7.63
CA VAL A 71 -7.33 -0.93 7.92
C VAL A 71 -8.37 0.13 7.58
N ASP A 72 -7.98 1.39 7.46
CA ASP A 72 -8.87 2.50 7.06
C ASP A 72 -9.25 2.43 5.58
N LEU A 73 -8.43 1.76 4.74
CA LEU A 73 -8.72 1.57 3.32
C LEU A 73 -9.95 0.68 3.13
N GLY A 74 -10.84 1.11 2.25
CA GLY A 74 -12.05 0.37 1.89
C GLY A 74 -13.32 1.03 2.38
N ASN A 75 -14.44 0.61 1.81
CA ASN A 75 -15.78 1.02 2.21
C ASN A 75 -16.09 0.56 3.64
N ARG A 76 -17.15 1.09 4.21
CA ARG A 76 -17.57 0.76 5.57
C ARG A 76 -17.90 -0.72 5.68
N ILE A 77 -17.22 -1.40 6.64
CA ILE A 77 -17.48 -2.83 6.85
C ILE A 77 -18.94 -3.07 7.23
N ALA A 78 -19.60 -3.97 6.52
CA ALA A 78 -21.02 -4.27 6.76
C ALA A 78 -21.21 -5.04 8.08
N ARG A 79 -20.37 -6.07 8.32
CA ARG A 79 -20.41 -6.92 9.52
C ARG A 79 -19.00 -7.31 9.94
N LEU A 80 -18.74 -7.35 11.25
CA LEU A 80 -17.46 -7.75 11.83
C LEU A 80 -17.72 -8.61 13.08
N ASP A 81 -17.74 -9.92 12.91
CA ASP A 81 -17.97 -10.85 14.03
C ASP A 81 -16.63 -11.35 14.60
N ALA A 82 -15.63 -11.56 13.76
CA ALA A 82 -14.30 -12.02 14.15
C ALA A 82 -13.19 -11.26 13.41
N VAL A 83 -12.02 -11.20 14.03
CA VAL A 83 -10.76 -10.81 13.37
C VAL A 83 -9.79 -11.98 13.40
N VAL A 84 -9.12 -12.25 12.27
CA VAL A 84 -8.12 -13.30 12.14
C VAL A 84 -6.75 -12.67 11.95
N LEU A 85 -5.91 -12.78 12.97
CA LEU A 85 -4.58 -12.19 13.04
C LEU A 85 -3.57 -13.08 12.31
N THR A 86 -2.87 -12.54 11.33
CA THR A 86 -1.84 -13.28 10.58
C THR A 86 -0.43 -13.09 11.12
N SER A 87 -0.24 -12.24 12.13
CA SER A 87 1.07 -11.85 12.65
C SER A 87 1.90 -13.00 13.22
N SER A 88 1.27 -14.10 13.66
CA SER A 88 1.97 -15.30 14.15
C SER A 88 2.42 -16.24 13.03
N ILE A 89 1.91 -16.07 11.81
CA ILE A 89 2.33 -16.79 10.60
C ILE A 89 3.36 -15.91 9.88
N ASN A 90 4.64 -15.91 10.35
CA ASN A 90 5.60 -14.88 9.99
C ASN A 90 7.02 -15.40 9.65
N LYS A 91 7.15 -16.67 9.26
CA LYS A 91 8.44 -17.30 8.97
C LYS A 91 8.93 -16.99 7.55
N VAL A 92 10.22 -16.99 7.36
CA VAL A 92 10.84 -17.20 6.05
C VAL A 92 10.83 -18.70 5.80
N VAL A 93 9.98 -19.13 4.87
CA VAL A 93 9.78 -20.57 4.57
C VAL A 93 10.97 -21.11 3.77
N GLN A 94 11.43 -20.33 2.79
CA GLN A 94 12.56 -20.68 1.94
C GLN A 94 13.18 -19.43 1.34
N HIS A 95 14.52 -19.32 1.36
CA HIS A 95 15.27 -18.27 0.67
C HIS A 95 16.31 -18.93 -0.23
N ASN A 96 16.13 -18.82 -1.54
CA ASN A 96 17.05 -19.30 -2.56
C ASN A 96 17.84 -18.11 -3.11
N ALA A 97 18.90 -17.73 -2.40
CA ALA A 97 19.68 -16.55 -2.75
C ALA A 97 20.29 -16.64 -4.17
N ALA A 98 20.71 -17.83 -4.61
CA ALA A 98 21.26 -18.04 -5.96
C ALA A 98 20.24 -17.82 -7.08
N ASP A 99 18.96 -18.12 -6.82
CA ASP A 99 17.86 -17.98 -7.78
C ASP A 99 17.11 -16.65 -7.64
N LEU A 100 17.53 -15.80 -6.69
CA LEU A 100 16.88 -14.54 -6.38
C LEU A 100 15.38 -14.73 -6.06
N THR A 101 15.05 -15.72 -5.24
CA THR A 101 13.66 -15.98 -4.83
C THR A 101 13.54 -16.20 -3.34
N VAL A 102 12.44 -15.75 -2.76
CA VAL A 102 12.09 -16.01 -1.37
C VAL A 102 10.62 -16.40 -1.26
N THR A 103 10.34 -17.35 -0.36
CA THR A 103 8.97 -17.69 0.06
C THR A 103 8.85 -17.38 1.54
N VAL A 104 7.82 -16.60 1.88
CA VAL A 104 7.56 -16.13 3.23
C VAL A 104 6.10 -16.32 3.62
N GLU A 105 5.86 -16.49 4.89
CA GLU A 105 4.52 -16.42 5.47
C GLU A 105 4.05 -14.96 5.51
N ALA A 106 2.74 -14.74 5.34
CA ALA A 106 2.16 -13.43 5.09
C ALA A 106 2.21 -12.45 6.27
N GLY A 107 2.40 -12.94 7.49
CA GLY A 107 2.49 -12.13 8.70
C GLY A 107 3.87 -11.55 8.97
N ILE A 108 4.91 -11.89 8.21
CA ILE A 108 6.23 -11.26 8.34
C ILE A 108 6.14 -9.78 7.97
N THR A 109 6.80 -8.89 8.74
CA THR A 109 6.84 -7.47 8.40
C THR A 109 7.84 -7.19 7.28
N LEU A 110 7.60 -6.12 6.52
CA LEU A 110 8.52 -5.67 5.48
C LEU A 110 9.91 -5.36 6.04
N ALA A 111 9.99 -4.72 7.20
CA ALA A 111 11.27 -4.41 7.85
C ALA A 111 12.03 -5.71 8.18
N ARG A 112 11.36 -6.69 8.82
CA ARG A 112 12.01 -7.96 9.17
C ARG A 112 12.47 -8.73 7.93
N LEU A 113 11.67 -8.77 6.88
CA LEU A 113 12.06 -9.40 5.62
C LEU A 113 13.26 -8.69 5.00
N SER A 114 13.28 -7.35 5.01
CA SER A 114 14.40 -6.56 4.49
C SER A 114 15.72 -6.87 5.19
N GLU A 115 15.70 -7.02 6.52
CA GLU A 115 16.89 -7.43 7.31
C GLU A 115 17.43 -8.79 6.84
N VAL A 116 16.56 -9.79 6.74
CA VAL A 116 16.95 -11.15 6.32
C VAL A 116 17.52 -11.17 4.91
N LEU A 117 16.91 -10.45 3.98
CA LEU A 117 17.37 -10.42 2.59
C LEU A 117 18.70 -9.66 2.43
N ALA A 118 18.93 -8.64 3.26
CA ALA A 118 20.16 -7.84 3.23
C ALA A 118 21.41 -8.68 3.61
N GLU A 119 21.28 -9.72 4.43
CA GLU A 119 22.37 -10.65 4.78
C GLU A 119 22.99 -11.30 3.52
N GLU A 120 22.15 -11.53 2.48
CA GLU A 120 22.59 -12.08 1.19
C GLU A 120 22.79 -11.00 0.10
N GLY A 121 22.79 -9.71 0.48
CA GLY A 121 22.93 -8.60 -0.46
C GLY A 121 21.77 -8.49 -1.45
N GLN A 122 20.58 -8.85 -1.02
CA GLN A 122 19.35 -8.85 -1.81
C GLN A 122 18.27 -7.98 -1.15
N PHE A 123 17.26 -7.61 -1.90
CA PHE A 123 16.10 -6.93 -1.36
C PHE A 123 14.84 -7.25 -2.18
N LEU A 124 13.69 -7.15 -1.52
CA LEU A 124 12.41 -7.07 -2.15
C LEU A 124 12.16 -5.61 -2.53
N ALA A 125 12.08 -5.31 -3.83
CA ALA A 125 11.94 -3.94 -4.34
C ALA A 125 10.50 -3.42 -4.15
N LEU A 126 10.06 -3.41 -2.90
CA LEU A 126 8.73 -3.02 -2.45
C LEU A 126 8.88 -2.06 -1.26
N ASP A 127 8.30 -0.90 -1.39
CA ASP A 127 8.09 0.04 -0.31
C ASP A 127 6.58 0.19 -0.03
N SER A 128 6.23 0.16 1.25
CA SER A 128 4.87 0.33 1.75
C SER A 128 4.93 1.18 3.00
N PRO A 129 3.90 1.97 3.28
CA PRO A 129 3.88 2.79 4.49
C PRO A 129 3.99 1.94 5.75
N VAL A 130 4.64 2.50 6.77
CA VAL A 130 4.79 1.91 8.11
C VAL A 130 5.46 0.52 8.07
N ALA A 131 6.54 0.38 7.31
CA ALA A 131 7.21 -0.89 7.00
C ALA A 131 7.58 -1.74 8.23
N HIS A 132 7.81 -1.13 9.39
CA HIS A 132 8.12 -1.83 10.65
C HIS A 132 6.92 -2.61 11.21
N ARG A 133 5.68 -2.26 10.83
CA ARG A 133 4.43 -2.93 11.20
C ARG A 133 3.72 -3.57 10.02
N ALA A 134 3.83 -2.97 8.81
CA ALA A 134 3.19 -3.48 7.61
C ALA A 134 3.66 -4.91 7.31
N THR A 135 2.72 -5.85 7.27
CA THR A 135 2.99 -7.25 6.94
C THR A 135 2.92 -7.48 5.44
N ILE A 136 3.61 -8.48 4.95
CA ILE A 136 3.58 -8.88 3.54
C ILE A 136 2.15 -9.12 3.05
N GLY A 137 1.36 -9.89 3.80
CA GLY A 137 -0.04 -10.17 3.43
C GLY A 137 -0.91 -8.92 3.40
N GLY A 138 -0.75 -8.02 4.39
CA GLY A 138 -1.48 -6.76 4.44
C GLY A 138 -1.12 -5.81 3.29
N THR A 139 0.18 -5.68 2.98
CA THR A 139 0.67 -4.87 1.87
C THR A 139 0.13 -5.36 0.52
N LEU A 140 0.14 -6.67 0.30
CA LEU A 140 -0.43 -7.27 -0.90
C LEU A 140 -1.95 -7.09 -0.97
N ALA A 141 -2.66 -7.36 0.13
CA ALA A 141 -4.11 -7.23 0.18
C ALA A 141 -4.58 -5.78 -0.07
N ALA A 142 -3.83 -4.79 0.42
CA ALA A 142 -4.09 -3.37 0.14
C ALA A 142 -3.63 -2.93 -1.27
N GLY A 143 -2.78 -3.72 -1.93
CA GLY A 143 -2.15 -3.33 -3.20
C GLY A 143 -1.22 -2.14 -3.06
N ALA A 144 -0.62 -1.97 -1.86
CA ALA A 144 0.23 -0.82 -1.56
C ALA A 144 1.52 -0.86 -2.37
N SER A 145 1.94 0.29 -2.85
CA SER A 145 3.18 0.48 -3.59
C SER A 145 3.69 1.90 -3.34
N GLY A 146 4.99 2.04 -3.15
CA GLY A 146 5.65 3.32 -3.00
C GLY A 146 6.53 3.71 -4.19
N PRO A 147 7.50 4.60 -3.99
CA PRO A 147 8.37 5.16 -5.04
C PRO A 147 9.19 4.14 -5.84
N LEU A 148 9.58 2.99 -5.26
CA LEU A 148 10.32 1.92 -5.96
C LEU A 148 9.56 1.29 -7.12
N ARG A 149 8.23 1.48 -7.16
CA ARG A 149 7.41 1.06 -8.29
C ARG A 149 7.91 1.61 -9.62
N TRP A 150 8.60 2.74 -9.61
CA TRP A 150 9.21 3.35 -10.79
C TRP A 150 10.07 2.36 -11.59
N GLN A 151 11.04 1.74 -10.96
CA GLN A 151 11.98 0.84 -11.64
C GLN A 151 11.54 -0.62 -11.62
N TYR A 152 10.85 -1.04 -10.56
CA TYR A 152 10.64 -2.47 -10.26
C TYR A 152 9.22 -2.96 -10.54
N GLY A 153 8.30 -2.07 -10.87
CA GLY A 153 6.91 -2.39 -11.08
C GLY A 153 6.08 -2.42 -9.79
N SER A 154 4.82 -2.79 -9.90
CA SER A 154 3.90 -2.89 -8.77
C SER A 154 4.18 -4.14 -7.92
N VAL A 155 3.64 -4.16 -6.70
CA VAL A 155 3.73 -5.34 -5.82
C VAL A 155 3.27 -6.64 -6.52
N ARG A 156 2.26 -6.54 -7.39
CA ARG A 156 1.77 -7.66 -8.20
C ARG A 156 2.82 -8.25 -9.12
N ASP A 157 3.71 -7.42 -9.66
CA ASP A 157 4.74 -7.82 -10.62
C ASP A 157 5.92 -8.55 -9.95
N LEU A 158 6.03 -8.46 -8.62
CA LEU A 158 7.06 -9.11 -7.82
C LEU A 158 6.65 -10.52 -7.36
N VAL A 159 5.33 -10.80 -7.29
CA VAL A 159 4.79 -12.09 -6.83
C VAL A 159 4.92 -13.15 -7.92
N ILE A 160 5.47 -14.32 -7.57
CA ILE A 160 5.62 -15.50 -8.45
C ILE A 160 4.82 -16.71 -7.97
N GLY A 161 4.33 -16.69 -6.73
CA GLY A 161 3.46 -17.72 -6.16
C GLY A 161 2.79 -17.27 -4.87
N MET A 162 1.66 -17.90 -4.55
CA MET A 162 0.88 -17.55 -3.36
C MET A 162 0.10 -18.76 -2.85
N LYS A 163 0.00 -18.91 -1.51
CA LYS A 163 -1.01 -19.71 -0.84
C LYS A 163 -2.06 -18.82 -0.23
N VAL A 164 -3.31 -19.19 -0.39
CA VAL A 164 -4.48 -18.45 0.11
C VAL A 164 -5.40 -19.38 0.83
N VAL A 165 -5.93 -18.95 1.96
CA VAL A 165 -7.00 -19.63 2.69
C VAL A 165 -8.33 -19.00 2.30
N GLN A 166 -9.22 -19.80 1.72
CA GLN A 166 -10.56 -19.38 1.30
C GLN A 166 -11.51 -19.20 2.50
N ALA A 167 -12.66 -18.60 2.25
CA ALA A 167 -13.69 -18.37 3.28
C ALA A 167 -14.09 -19.65 4.04
N ASN A 168 -14.16 -20.79 3.36
CA ASN A 168 -14.50 -22.10 3.91
C ASN A 168 -13.32 -22.87 4.53
N GLY A 169 -12.15 -22.24 4.66
CA GLY A 169 -10.94 -22.85 5.21
C GLY A 169 -10.08 -23.63 4.21
N THR A 170 -10.54 -23.80 2.96
CA THR A 170 -9.75 -24.50 1.94
C THR A 170 -8.47 -23.74 1.62
N ILE A 171 -7.32 -24.43 1.67
CA ILE A 171 -6.01 -23.88 1.31
C ILE A 171 -5.78 -24.12 -0.18
N THR A 172 -5.55 -23.04 -0.93
CA THR A 172 -5.24 -23.08 -2.36
C THR A 172 -3.86 -22.54 -2.62
N LYS A 173 -3.19 -23.02 -3.68
CA LYS A 173 -1.87 -22.58 -4.11
C LYS A 173 -1.90 -22.25 -5.60
N SER A 174 -1.29 -21.13 -5.98
CA SER A 174 -1.04 -20.77 -7.37
C SER A 174 0.42 -20.34 -7.55
N GLY A 175 0.98 -20.59 -8.74
CA GLY A 175 2.37 -20.28 -9.02
C GLY A 175 3.35 -21.17 -8.23
N GLY A 176 4.59 -20.69 -8.06
CA GLY A 176 5.66 -21.41 -7.37
C GLY A 176 6.91 -20.56 -7.27
N GLN A 177 8.09 -21.19 -7.06
CA GLN A 177 9.37 -20.51 -6.93
C GLN A 177 10.12 -20.30 -8.27
N VAL A 178 9.45 -20.52 -9.38
CA VAL A 178 10.03 -20.31 -10.71
C VAL A 178 9.55 -18.99 -11.29
N VAL A 179 10.49 -18.15 -11.74
CA VAL A 179 10.19 -16.80 -12.27
C VAL A 179 9.31 -16.85 -13.53
N LYS A 180 9.35 -17.95 -14.28
CA LYS A 180 8.50 -18.15 -15.45
C LYS A 180 7.63 -19.41 -15.26
N ASN A 181 6.41 -19.20 -14.80
CA ASN A 181 5.39 -20.25 -14.76
C ASN A 181 4.34 -19.99 -15.86
N VAL A 182 4.21 -20.92 -16.78
CA VAL A 182 3.24 -20.86 -17.90
C VAL A 182 2.11 -21.88 -17.73
N SER A 183 2.06 -22.61 -16.62
CA SER A 183 1.03 -23.59 -16.32
C SER A 183 -0.08 -22.98 -15.48
N GLY A 184 -1.26 -22.88 -16.02
CA GLY A 184 -2.43 -22.34 -15.34
C GLY A 184 -2.54 -20.82 -15.31
N TYR A 185 -3.62 -20.33 -14.71
CA TYR A 185 -3.86 -18.89 -14.54
C TYR A 185 -3.05 -18.34 -13.36
N ASP A 186 -2.64 -17.09 -13.47
CA ASP A 186 -1.98 -16.35 -12.38
C ASP A 186 -3.03 -15.88 -11.34
N MET A 187 -3.48 -16.82 -10.52
CA MET A 187 -4.51 -16.56 -9.51
C MET A 187 -3.99 -15.69 -8.36
N ALA A 188 -2.67 -15.56 -8.17
CA ALA A 188 -2.09 -14.69 -7.15
C ALA A 188 -2.51 -13.23 -7.39
N ARG A 189 -2.59 -12.81 -8.64
CA ARG A 189 -3.00 -11.44 -9.03
C ARG A 189 -4.42 -11.07 -8.59
N LEU A 190 -5.29 -12.06 -8.42
CA LEU A 190 -6.67 -11.85 -7.99
C LEU A 190 -6.75 -11.34 -6.55
N HIS A 191 -5.81 -11.76 -5.69
CA HIS A 191 -5.82 -11.42 -4.28
C HIS A 191 -5.07 -10.11 -3.97
N VAL A 192 -4.22 -9.63 -4.89
CA VAL A 192 -3.50 -8.35 -4.73
C VAL A 192 -4.46 -7.18 -4.92
N GLY A 193 -4.56 -6.31 -3.90
CA GLY A 193 -5.48 -5.18 -3.89
C GLY A 193 -6.95 -5.54 -3.59
N GLY A 194 -7.25 -6.81 -3.25
CA GLY A 194 -8.61 -7.28 -2.99
C GLY A 194 -9.04 -7.21 -1.52
N LEU A 195 -8.28 -6.57 -0.65
CA LEU A 195 -8.53 -6.40 0.80
C LEU A 195 -8.88 -7.72 1.54
N GLY A 196 -8.42 -8.86 1.04
CA GLY A 196 -8.75 -10.16 1.63
C GLY A 196 -10.21 -10.58 1.46
N THR A 197 -10.98 -9.96 0.56
CA THR A 197 -12.41 -10.29 0.35
C THR A 197 -12.65 -11.60 -0.39
N LEU A 198 -11.64 -12.15 -1.06
CA LEU A 198 -11.72 -13.42 -1.79
C LEU A 198 -10.92 -14.55 -1.13
N GLY A 199 -10.14 -14.24 -0.09
CA GLY A 199 -9.31 -15.19 0.63
C GLY A 199 -8.23 -14.49 1.45
N ILE A 200 -7.72 -15.14 2.47
CA ILE A 200 -6.65 -14.67 3.34
C ILE A 200 -5.32 -15.12 2.75
N ILE A 201 -4.45 -14.18 2.39
CA ILE A 201 -3.09 -14.47 1.94
C ILE A 201 -2.31 -15.06 3.12
N ALA A 202 -1.77 -16.27 2.95
CA ALA A 202 -1.08 -17.01 3.99
C ALA A 202 0.42 -17.16 3.74
N GLU A 203 0.84 -17.36 2.48
CA GLU A 203 2.22 -17.52 2.08
C GLU A 203 2.44 -16.89 0.71
N VAL A 204 3.59 -16.26 0.48
CA VAL A 204 3.91 -15.62 -0.79
C VAL A 204 5.33 -15.94 -1.22
N SER A 205 5.50 -16.23 -2.51
CA SER A 205 6.82 -16.35 -3.15
C SER A 205 7.08 -15.13 -4.01
N PHE A 206 8.27 -14.53 -3.86
CA PHE A 206 8.69 -13.34 -4.59
C PHE A 206 9.95 -13.60 -5.41
N LYS A 207 10.07 -12.87 -6.52
CA LYS A 207 11.35 -12.63 -7.16
C LYS A 207 12.06 -11.47 -6.44
N LEU A 208 13.36 -11.61 -6.24
CA LEU A 208 14.20 -10.63 -5.57
C LEU A 208 15.08 -9.88 -6.57
N THR A 209 15.69 -8.81 -6.07
CA THR A 209 16.66 -8.00 -6.81
C THR A 209 17.94 -7.90 -5.98
N PRO A 210 19.14 -7.94 -6.60
CA PRO A 210 20.38 -7.63 -5.90
C PRO A 210 20.32 -6.20 -5.31
N LEU A 211 20.71 -6.07 -4.04
CA LEU A 211 20.79 -4.76 -3.40
C LEU A 211 21.93 -3.95 -4.04
N PRO A 212 21.67 -2.75 -4.55
CA PRO A 212 22.73 -1.88 -5.07
C PRO A 212 23.74 -1.56 -3.97
N ARG A 213 25.04 -1.84 -4.23
CA ARG A 213 26.10 -1.64 -3.24
C ARG A 213 26.31 -0.18 -2.85
N HIS A 214 26.04 0.72 -3.77
CA HIS A 214 26.12 2.17 -3.56
C HIS A 214 24.82 2.80 -4.02
N GLN A 215 24.27 3.66 -3.18
CA GLN A 215 23.05 4.42 -3.45
C GLN A 215 23.27 5.87 -3.08
N ALA A 216 22.57 6.75 -3.76
CA ALA A 216 22.51 8.17 -3.41
C ALA A 216 21.12 8.72 -3.81
N THR A 217 20.71 9.78 -3.15
CA THR A 217 19.56 10.60 -3.56
C THR A 217 20.08 11.95 -3.98
N VAL A 218 19.65 12.43 -5.14
CA VAL A 218 19.78 13.85 -5.49
C VAL A 218 18.44 14.51 -5.27
N ILE A 219 18.41 15.51 -4.40
CA ILE A 219 17.23 16.29 -4.10
C ILE A 219 17.44 17.72 -4.54
N ALA A 220 16.40 18.33 -5.10
CA ALA A 220 16.41 19.74 -5.49
C ALA A 220 15.11 20.41 -5.10
N SER A 221 15.16 21.73 -4.90
CA SER A 221 13.99 22.55 -4.68
C SER A 221 13.83 23.59 -5.78
N PHE A 222 12.58 23.95 -6.05
CA PHE A 222 12.17 24.87 -7.09
C PHE A 222 11.08 25.82 -6.56
N ASP A 223 11.09 27.08 -7.04
CA ASP A 223 10.01 28.03 -6.71
C ASP A 223 8.78 27.85 -7.61
N ALA A 224 8.96 27.28 -8.81
CA ALA A 224 7.89 27.04 -9.77
C ALA A 224 7.64 25.54 -10.02
N LEU A 225 6.36 25.17 -10.08
CA LEU A 225 5.93 23.81 -10.41
C LEU A 225 6.44 23.38 -11.79
N GLU A 226 6.35 24.28 -12.77
CA GLU A 226 6.80 24.07 -14.14
C GLU A 226 8.27 23.64 -14.16
N SER A 227 9.16 24.39 -13.50
CA SER A 227 10.59 24.09 -13.42
C SER A 227 10.87 22.73 -12.80
N CYS A 228 10.14 22.38 -11.73
CA CYS A 228 10.25 21.08 -11.06
C CYS A 228 9.87 19.91 -12.01
N PHE A 229 8.76 20.03 -12.72
CA PHE A 229 8.30 18.99 -13.64
C PHE A 229 9.10 18.92 -14.93
N ASP A 230 9.60 20.05 -15.44
CA ASP A 230 10.50 20.09 -16.60
C ASP A 230 11.83 19.42 -16.28
N ALA A 231 12.38 19.65 -15.07
CA ALA A 231 13.55 18.95 -14.56
C ALA A 231 13.31 17.44 -14.42
N ALA A 232 12.15 17.03 -13.88
CA ALA A 232 11.76 15.63 -13.79
C ALA A 232 11.66 14.98 -15.16
N SER A 233 11.05 15.66 -16.14
CA SER A 233 10.95 15.22 -17.53
C SER A 233 12.33 15.09 -18.18
N ALA A 234 13.23 16.06 -17.95
CA ALA A 234 14.59 16.01 -18.48
C ALA A 234 15.37 14.80 -17.94
N VAL A 235 15.27 14.51 -16.63
CA VAL A 235 15.87 13.28 -16.05
C VAL A 235 15.28 12.03 -16.69
N PHE A 236 13.96 11.95 -16.86
CA PHE A 236 13.29 10.82 -17.47
C PHE A 236 13.75 10.52 -18.91
N HIS A 237 14.02 11.56 -19.71
CA HIS A 237 14.47 11.43 -21.10
C HIS A 237 16.00 11.36 -21.25
N SER A 238 16.76 11.41 -20.15
CA SER A 238 18.22 11.35 -20.14
C SER A 238 18.76 9.92 -20.12
N GLN A 239 20.08 9.78 -19.90
CA GLN A 239 20.76 8.49 -19.67
C GLN A 239 20.81 8.12 -18.17
N VAL A 240 20.11 8.84 -17.31
CA VAL A 240 19.94 8.49 -15.90
C VAL A 240 18.94 7.35 -15.78
N MET A 241 19.24 6.39 -14.94
CA MET A 241 18.36 5.25 -14.64
C MET A 241 17.94 5.29 -13.16
N PRO A 242 16.92 6.07 -12.82
CA PRO A 242 16.49 6.22 -11.43
C PRO A 242 15.85 4.93 -10.90
N MET A 243 16.14 4.60 -9.64
CA MET A 243 15.35 3.64 -8.88
C MET A 243 13.98 4.22 -8.53
N SER A 244 13.94 5.54 -8.28
CA SER A 244 12.71 6.30 -8.03
C SER A 244 12.90 7.76 -8.45
N LEU A 245 11.82 8.38 -8.93
CA LEU A 245 11.76 9.81 -9.25
C LEU A 245 10.41 10.34 -8.76
N THR A 246 10.46 11.26 -7.81
CA THR A 246 9.27 11.74 -7.10
C THR A 246 9.32 13.25 -6.96
N ALA A 247 8.28 13.93 -7.44
CA ALA A 247 8.06 15.36 -7.20
C ALA A 247 7.04 15.53 -6.06
N PHE A 248 7.28 16.48 -5.15
CA PHE A 248 6.38 16.69 -4.01
C PHE A 248 6.38 18.15 -3.55
N SER A 249 5.28 18.55 -2.90
CA SER A 249 5.15 19.89 -2.34
C SER A 249 5.83 20.00 -0.97
N ARG A 250 6.28 21.21 -0.61
CA ARG A 250 6.88 21.48 0.71
C ARG A 250 5.96 21.16 1.88
N SER A 251 4.65 21.17 1.68
CA SER A 251 3.67 20.81 2.71
C SER A 251 3.72 19.33 3.11
N VAL A 252 4.54 18.50 2.46
CA VAL A 252 4.95 17.17 2.94
C VAL A 252 5.99 17.37 4.07
N ASN A 253 5.52 17.81 5.23
CA ASN A 253 6.31 18.33 6.35
C ASN A 253 7.43 17.38 6.82
N SER A 254 7.15 16.08 6.92
CA SER A 254 8.13 15.10 7.39
C SER A 254 9.37 15.01 6.49
N THR A 255 9.22 15.26 5.20
CA THR A 255 10.34 15.23 4.25
C THR A 255 11.09 16.59 4.23
N ALA A 256 10.39 17.71 4.34
CA ALA A 256 11.00 19.04 4.39
C ALA A 256 11.85 19.24 5.67
N GLU A 257 11.44 18.67 6.80
CA GLU A 257 12.21 18.68 8.05
C GLU A 257 13.51 17.87 7.94
N VAL A 258 13.47 16.73 7.23
CA VAL A 258 14.67 15.89 7.00
C VAL A 258 15.71 16.59 6.15
N VAL A 259 15.29 17.45 5.21
CA VAL A 259 16.18 18.04 4.21
C VAL A 259 16.55 19.50 4.54
N GLY A 260 15.75 20.20 5.34
CA GLY A 260 16.01 21.57 5.79
C GLY A 260 16.10 22.61 4.64
N VAL A 261 15.37 22.39 3.53
CA VAL A 261 15.47 23.20 2.29
C VAL A 261 14.41 24.28 2.17
N ASP A 262 14.80 25.39 1.57
CA ASP A 262 13.91 26.42 1.06
C ASP A 262 13.40 26.05 -0.35
N GLY A 263 12.19 26.45 -0.70
CA GLY A 263 11.53 26.17 -1.98
C GLY A 263 10.12 25.62 -1.79
N VAL A 264 9.29 25.73 -2.83
CA VAL A 264 7.87 25.35 -2.76
C VAL A 264 7.66 23.92 -3.27
N TYR A 265 8.42 23.51 -4.28
CA TYR A 265 8.34 22.20 -4.91
C TYR A 265 9.69 21.50 -4.83
N LEU A 266 9.68 20.22 -4.50
CA LEU A 266 10.87 19.40 -4.37
C LEU A 266 10.84 18.25 -5.38
N LEU A 267 12.03 17.87 -5.85
CA LEU A 267 12.23 16.71 -6.72
C LEU A 267 13.32 15.83 -6.13
N ALA A 268 12.99 14.58 -5.82
CA ALA A 268 13.95 13.59 -5.34
C ALA A 268 14.16 12.49 -6.38
N VAL A 269 15.43 12.15 -6.64
CA VAL A 269 15.83 11.06 -7.53
C VAL A 269 16.70 10.08 -6.76
N ARG A 270 16.23 8.84 -6.61
CA ARG A 270 16.99 7.74 -6.00
C ARG A 270 17.81 7.03 -7.07
N LEU A 271 19.09 6.91 -6.82
CA LEU A 271 20.05 6.30 -7.73
C LEU A 271 20.76 5.14 -7.05
N GLY A 272 21.12 4.12 -7.82
CA GLY A 272 21.88 2.99 -7.33
C GLY A 272 22.77 2.40 -8.42
N GLY A 273 23.89 1.77 -8.01
CA GLY A 273 24.74 1.08 -8.96
C GLY A 273 26.20 0.97 -8.56
N ARG A 274 27.08 0.85 -9.56
CA ARG A 274 28.55 0.86 -9.37
C ARG A 274 29.05 2.29 -9.15
N PRO A 275 30.16 2.51 -8.40
CA PRO A 275 30.60 3.85 -8.03
C PRO A 275 30.72 4.83 -9.20
N ALA A 276 31.43 4.46 -10.27
CA ALA A 276 31.61 5.34 -11.43
C ALA A 276 30.30 5.65 -12.17
N THR A 277 29.37 4.69 -12.25
CA THR A 277 28.05 4.90 -12.86
C THR A 277 27.20 5.81 -11.99
N LEU A 278 27.21 5.59 -10.67
CA LEU A 278 26.48 6.40 -9.71
C LEU A 278 26.97 7.86 -9.74
N GLU A 279 28.29 8.08 -9.70
CA GLU A 279 28.89 9.41 -9.77
C GLU A 279 28.49 10.17 -11.05
N ARG A 280 28.52 9.49 -12.22
CA ARG A 280 28.06 10.08 -13.49
C ARG A 280 26.59 10.48 -13.41
N GLN A 281 25.71 9.60 -12.93
CA GLN A 281 24.28 9.86 -12.82
C GLN A 281 23.99 11.01 -11.85
N VAL A 282 24.68 11.06 -10.71
CA VAL A 282 24.55 12.16 -9.75
C VAL A 282 24.93 13.51 -10.40
N LYS A 283 26.07 13.57 -11.10
CA LYS A 283 26.52 14.79 -11.80
C LYS A 283 25.49 15.23 -12.86
N GLU A 284 24.96 14.28 -13.62
CA GLU A 284 23.94 14.54 -14.64
C GLU A 284 22.64 15.08 -14.01
N CYS A 285 22.16 14.51 -12.90
CA CYS A 285 20.99 15.02 -12.17
C CYS A 285 21.24 16.45 -11.65
N VAL A 286 22.38 16.69 -10.98
CA VAL A 286 22.73 18.04 -10.46
C VAL A 286 22.72 19.07 -11.58
N SER A 287 23.44 18.81 -12.67
CA SER A 287 23.49 19.72 -13.82
C SER A 287 22.11 19.95 -14.45
N THR A 288 21.30 18.91 -14.54
CA THR A 288 19.92 19.01 -15.04
C THR A 288 19.08 19.90 -14.15
N PHE A 289 19.14 19.73 -12.83
CA PHE A 289 18.37 20.53 -11.89
C PHE A 289 18.77 22.01 -11.91
N GLU A 290 20.07 22.29 -11.88
CA GLU A 290 20.61 23.64 -11.97
C GLU A 290 20.16 24.34 -13.28
N SER A 291 20.21 23.62 -14.42
CA SER A 291 19.81 24.18 -15.73
C SER A 291 18.31 24.45 -15.84
N HIS A 292 17.49 23.82 -15.00
CA HIS A 292 16.03 24.04 -14.93
C HIS A 292 15.63 24.98 -13.77
N GLY A 293 16.58 25.72 -13.18
CA GLY A 293 16.31 26.76 -12.20
C GLY A 293 16.06 26.25 -10.78
N ALA A 294 16.69 25.13 -10.39
CA ALA A 294 16.71 24.72 -9.01
C ALA A 294 17.35 25.80 -8.13
N VAL A 295 16.68 26.16 -7.04
CA VAL A 295 17.20 27.13 -6.06
C VAL A 295 18.12 26.47 -5.03
N PHE A 296 18.00 25.16 -4.89
CA PHE A 296 18.85 24.34 -4.05
C PHE A 296 19.01 22.96 -4.67
N VAL A 297 20.21 22.36 -4.57
CA VAL A 297 20.49 20.98 -4.99
C VAL A 297 21.44 20.34 -3.99
N GLU A 298 21.11 19.16 -3.52
CA GLU A 298 21.94 18.39 -2.58
C GLU A 298 21.98 16.90 -2.95
N LYS A 299 23.14 16.29 -2.70
CA LYS A 299 23.32 14.84 -2.73
C LYS A 299 23.21 14.31 -1.31
N LEU A 300 22.29 13.40 -1.08
CA LEU A 300 22.10 12.67 0.19
C LEU A 300 22.56 11.22 0.04
N GLU A 301 23.20 10.70 1.08
CA GLU A 301 23.66 9.32 1.18
C GLU A 301 23.17 8.69 2.49
N ASP A 302 23.34 7.38 2.63
CA ASP A 302 23.09 6.60 3.83
C ASP A 302 21.75 6.90 4.54
N GLU A 303 21.79 7.27 5.82
CA GLU A 303 20.58 7.47 6.63
C GLU A 303 19.75 8.66 6.16
N HIS A 304 20.37 9.77 5.70
CA HIS A 304 19.62 10.92 5.19
C HIS A 304 18.84 10.56 3.91
N SER A 305 19.47 9.83 2.99
CA SER A 305 18.78 9.29 1.81
C SER A 305 17.62 8.37 2.21
N SER A 306 17.87 7.45 3.14
CA SER A 306 16.86 6.49 3.62
C SER A 306 15.69 7.18 4.32
N ALA A 307 15.93 8.23 5.10
CA ALA A 307 14.91 8.99 5.80
C ALA A 307 13.94 9.69 4.82
N VAL A 308 14.45 10.29 3.74
CA VAL A 308 13.63 10.91 2.70
C VAL A 308 12.67 9.87 2.09
N TRP A 309 13.17 8.71 1.68
CA TRP A 309 12.33 7.70 1.01
C TRP A 309 11.33 7.05 1.96
N ARG A 310 11.68 6.92 3.23
CA ARG A 310 10.77 6.46 4.29
C ARG A 310 9.62 7.45 4.47
N ALA A 311 9.93 8.75 4.61
CA ALA A 311 8.92 9.79 4.73
C ALA A 311 7.98 9.86 3.51
N LEU A 312 8.52 9.69 2.29
CA LEU A 312 7.72 9.63 1.06
C LEU A 312 6.86 8.36 0.97
N ALA A 313 7.35 7.22 1.49
CA ALA A 313 6.57 5.98 1.53
C ALA A 313 5.46 6.01 2.61
N ASP A 314 5.72 6.66 3.75
CA ASP A 314 4.79 6.76 4.88
C ASP A 314 3.70 7.83 4.67
N PHE A 315 3.83 8.67 3.65
CA PHE A 315 2.94 9.79 3.38
C PHE A 315 1.45 9.40 3.37
N GLY A 316 0.64 10.13 4.12
CA GLY A 316 -0.80 9.89 4.26
C GLY A 316 -1.17 8.75 5.21
N TRP A 317 -0.18 7.97 5.67
CA TRP A 317 -0.36 6.83 6.57
C TRP A 317 0.37 6.98 7.92
N ASP A 318 1.13 8.05 8.08
CA ASP A 318 1.82 8.37 9.33
C ASP A 318 0.82 8.50 10.48
N GLU A 319 1.11 7.81 11.59
CA GLU A 319 0.27 7.81 12.80
C GLU A 319 0.27 9.17 13.52
N ALA A 320 1.32 9.96 13.35
CA ALA A 320 1.47 11.26 14.01
C ALA A 320 0.53 12.34 13.45
N THR A 321 0.05 12.19 12.21
CA THR A 321 -0.78 13.20 11.53
C THR A 321 -2.28 13.08 11.80
N GLY A 322 -2.73 12.11 12.61
CA GLY A 322 -4.14 11.85 12.88
C GLY A 322 -4.86 11.12 11.74
N ALA A 323 -6.16 11.37 11.56
CA ALA A 323 -6.97 10.77 10.50
C ALA A 323 -7.15 11.77 9.33
N PRO A 324 -6.15 11.97 8.46
CA PRO A 324 -6.26 12.89 7.35
C PRO A 324 -7.23 12.36 6.30
N LEU A 325 -7.68 13.23 5.43
CA LEU A 325 -8.19 12.81 4.14
C LEU A 325 -6.98 12.49 3.25
N ALA A 326 -6.91 11.28 2.71
CA ALA A 326 -5.86 10.88 1.79
C ALA A 326 -6.47 10.26 0.53
N LEU A 327 -6.02 10.75 -0.62
CA LEU A 327 -6.50 10.32 -1.93
C LEU A 327 -5.33 9.78 -2.75
N ARG A 328 -5.56 8.70 -3.48
CA ARG A 328 -4.70 8.23 -4.55
C ARG A 328 -5.38 8.48 -5.89
N ILE A 329 -4.72 9.28 -6.71
CA ILE A 329 -5.23 9.75 -8.00
C ILE A 329 -4.38 9.09 -9.10
N SER A 330 -5.03 8.61 -10.14
CA SER A 330 -4.37 8.06 -11.32
C SER A 330 -4.85 8.79 -12.56
N VAL A 331 -3.90 9.35 -13.31
CA VAL A 331 -4.11 10.03 -14.59
C VAL A 331 -3.02 9.62 -15.58
N VAL A 332 -3.14 9.97 -16.85
CA VAL A 332 -2.02 9.75 -17.77
C VAL A 332 -0.83 10.64 -17.39
N PRO A 333 0.43 10.21 -17.60
CA PRO A 333 1.61 10.96 -17.16
C PRO A 333 1.64 12.43 -17.58
N ALA A 334 1.16 12.75 -18.78
CA ALA A 334 1.11 14.12 -19.30
C ALA A 334 0.22 15.08 -18.47
N GLN A 335 -0.73 14.55 -17.70
CA GLN A 335 -1.68 15.33 -16.90
C GLN A 335 -1.24 15.50 -15.44
N VAL A 336 -0.20 14.79 -14.99
CA VAL A 336 0.24 14.81 -13.58
C VAL A 336 0.57 16.22 -13.13
N LYS A 337 1.31 17.00 -13.93
CA LYS A 337 1.69 18.38 -13.60
C LYS A 337 0.46 19.25 -13.36
N GLU A 338 -0.53 19.17 -14.26
CA GLU A 338 -1.76 19.96 -14.19
C GLU A 338 -2.54 19.62 -12.92
N VAL A 339 -2.81 18.34 -12.67
CA VAL A 339 -3.55 17.88 -11.49
C VAL A 339 -2.81 18.19 -10.19
N ALA A 340 -1.49 17.99 -10.13
CA ALA A 340 -0.69 18.34 -8.97
C ALA A 340 -0.73 19.86 -8.70
N GLY A 341 -0.71 20.67 -9.73
CA GLY A 341 -0.87 22.12 -9.63
C GLY A 341 -2.25 22.55 -9.10
N ASP A 342 -3.32 21.89 -9.55
CA ASP A 342 -4.67 22.16 -9.06
C ASP A 342 -4.83 21.81 -7.57
N LEU A 343 -4.23 20.70 -7.13
CA LEU A 343 -4.26 20.25 -5.73
C LEU A 343 -3.42 21.13 -4.78
N ASN A 344 -2.31 21.67 -5.26
CA ASN A 344 -1.46 22.57 -4.47
C ASN A 344 -2.04 23.99 -4.34
N ARG A 345 -2.91 24.40 -5.26
CA ARG A 345 -3.62 25.68 -5.17
C ARG A 345 -4.88 25.52 -4.32
N ASP A 346 -5.23 26.56 -3.59
CA ASP A 346 -6.43 26.61 -2.74
C ASP A 346 -7.77 26.55 -3.54
N SER A 347 -7.68 26.20 -4.81
CA SER A 347 -8.80 26.05 -5.74
C SER A 347 -9.76 24.89 -5.38
N MET A 348 -9.31 24.00 -4.50
CA MET A 348 -10.08 22.83 -4.01
C MET A 348 -10.59 22.99 -2.57
N GLY A 349 -10.55 24.22 -2.00
CA GLY A 349 -11.07 24.54 -0.66
C GLY A 349 -10.07 24.47 0.47
N SER A 350 -8.93 23.81 0.28
CA SER A 350 -7.70 23.91 1.08
C SER A 350 -6.56 23.26 0.30
N SER A 351 -5.33 23.76 0.48
CA SER A 351 -4.17 23.18 -0.21
C SER A 351 -3.83 21.81 0.33
N ALA A 352 -3.64 20.85 -0.56
CA ALA A 352 -3.16 19.51 -0.21
C ALA A 352 -1.65 19.47 -0.07
N ALA A 353 -1.14 18.59 0.79
CA ALA A 353 0.20 18.07 0.61
C ALA A 353 0.18 17.04 -0.53
N VAL A 354 1.10 17.15 -1.49
CA VAL A 354 1.05 16.37 -2.73
C VAL A 354 2.37 15.67 -2.98
N ILE A 355 2.31 14.38 -3.28
CA ILE A 355 3.40 13.59 -3.84
C ILE A 355 2.99 13.12 -5.23
N SER A 356 3.87 13.31 -6.22
CA SER A 356 3.61 12.95 -7.61
C SER A 356 4.66 12.01 -8.15
N GLN A 357 4.20 11.05 -8.94
CA GLN A 357 5.05 10.13 -9.70
C GLN A 357 4.90 10.47 -11.20
N PRO A 358 5.71 11.41 -11.75
CA PRO A 358 5.45 12.03 -13.04
C PRO A 358 5.38 11.03 -14.20
N ALA A 359 6.20 9.97 -14.19
CA ALA A 359 6.31 9.08 -15.34
C ALA A 359 5.27 7.96 -15.39
N TYR A 360 4.54 7.68 -14.32
CA TYR A 360 3.48 6.66 -14.39
C TYR A 360 2.12 7.12 -13.86
N GLY A 361 1.94 8.44 -13.73
CA GLY A 361 0.60 8.99 -13.62
C GLY A 361 -0.07 8.81 -12.25
N VAL A 362 0.68 8.64 -11.15
CA VAL A 362 0.12 8.51 -9.80
C VAL A 362 0.41 9.75 -8.98
N ILE A 363 -0.60 10.25 -8.30
CA ILE A 363 -0.52 11.35 -7.36
C ILE A 363 -1.15 10.90 -6.05
N SER A 364 -0.44 11.10 -4.95
CA SER A 364 -0.98 10.99 -3.59
C SER A 364 -1.18 12.39 -3.03
N ALA A 365 -2.39 12.66 -2.54
CA ALA A 365 -2.74 13.95 -1.95
C ALA A 365 -3.31 13.75 -0.55
N SER A 366 -2.91 14.58 0.40
CA SER A 366 -3.36 14.48 1.79
C SER A 366 -3.74 15.86 2.34
N TRP A 367 -4.84 15.90 3.08
CA TRP A 367 -5.31 17.07 3.82
C TRP A 367 -5.30 16.74 5.31
N ALA A 368 -4.52 17.47 6.06
CA ALA A 368 -4.38 17.34 7.51
C ALA A 368 -4.45 18.73 8.17
N PRO A 369 -5.60 19.44 8.09
CA PRO A 369 -5.72 20.76 8.70
C PRO A 369 -5.66 20.67 10.22
N GLN A 370 -5.19 21.76 10.86
CA GLN A 370 -5.26 21.87 12.32
C GLN A 370 -6.72 21.77 12.77
N GLY A 371 -7.00 20.83 13.68
CA GLY A 371 -8.37 20.56 14.15
C GLY A 371 -9.08 19.40 13.44
N GLY A 372 -8.40 18.74 12.49
CA GLY A 372 -8.96 17.63 11.73
C GLY A 372 -9.79 18.10 10.52
N ILE A 373 -10.31 17.14 9.76
CA ILE A 373 -11.20 17.42 8.62
C ILE A 373 -12.64 17.00 8.97
N SER A 374 -13.61 17.86 8.68
CA SER A 374 -15.01 17.53 8.91
C SER A 374 -15.54 16.55 7.85
N VAL A 375 -16.67 15.92 8.14
CA VAL A 375 -17.35 15.02 7.18
C VAL A 375 -17.73 15.78 5.91
N ASP A 376 -18.32 16.98 6.08
CA ASP A 376 -18.79 17.79 4.97
C ASP A 376 -17.62 18.27 4.08
N ASP A 377 -16.52 18.74 4.70
CA ASP A 377 -15.31 19.13 3.95
C ASP A 377 -14.71 17.94 3.18
N ALA A 378 -14.65 16.77 3.80
CA ALA A 378 -14.13 15.57 3.15
C ALA A 378 -15.00 15.18 1.93
N VAL A 379 -16.34 15.24 2.07
CA VAL A 379 -17.28 14.95 0.96
C VAL A 379 -17.12 15.97 -0.17
N GLU A 380 -17.00 17.25 0.17
CA GLU A 380 -16.82 18.32 -0.81
C GLU A 380 -15.51 18.18 -1.58
N ILE A 381 -14.39 17.98 -0.87
CA ILE A 381 -13.06 17.80 -1.49
C ILE A 381 -13.07 16.58 -2.42
N VAL A 382 -13.55 15.43 -1.95
CA VAL A 382 -13.61 14.21 -2.77
C VAL A 382 -14.46 14.43 -4.02
N GLY A 383 -15.60 15.10 -3.89
CA GLY A 383 -16.49 15.44 -5.01
C GLY A 383 -15.78 16.29 -6.07
N ARG A 384 -15.14 17.38 -5.67
CA ARG A 384 -14.40 18.28 -6.57
C ARG A 384 -13.22 17.60 -7.25
N VAL A 385 -12.43 16.82 -6.48
CA VAL A 385 -11.29 16.10 -7.04
C VAL A 385 -11.75 15.05 -8.05
N ARG A 386 -12.81 14.30 -7.75
CA ARG A 386 -13.38 13.32 -8.69
C ARG A 386 -13.90 13.99 -9.96
N GLU A 387 -14.67 15.06 -9.85
CA GLU A 387 -15.16 15.80 -11.01
C GLU A 387 -14.01 16.23 -11.94
N ARG A 388 -12.95 16.80 -11.35
CA ARG A 388 -11.76 17.24 -12.08
C ARG A 388 -11.03 16.08 -12.76
N VAL A 389 -10.78 15.01 -12.03
CA VAL A 389 -9.98 13.85 -12.48
C VAL A 389 -10.76 13.01 -13.49
N HIS A 390 -12.06 12.81 -13.31
CA HIS A 390 -12.92 12.12 -14.29
C HIS A 390 -13.02 12.88 -15.61
N GLY A 391 -13.02 14.23 -15.57
CA GLY A 391 -12.91 15.06 -16.77
C GLY A 391 -11.62 14.81 -17.58
N LEU A 392 -10.61 14.23 -16.97
CA LEU A 392 -9.35 13.80 -17.58
C LEU A 392 -9.29 12.28 -17.84
N SER A 393 -10.39 11.57 -17.71
CA SER A 393 -10.46 10.09 -17.79
C SER A 393 -9.55 9.38 -16.77
N GLY A 394 -9.26 10.04 -15.64
CA GLY A 394 -8.52 9.48 -14.53
C GLY A 394 -9.41 8.80 -13.50
N SER A 395 -8.83 8.33 -12.40
CA SER A 395 -9.55 7.71 -11.29
C SER A 395 -9.04 8.18 -9.93
N VAL A 396 -9.91 8.12 -8.92
CA VAL A 396 -9.64 8.57 -7.54
C VAL A 396 -10.05 7.51 -6.54
N ILE A 397 -9.11 7.02 -5.75
CA ILE A 397 -9.35 6.14 -4.61
C ILE A 397 -9.19 6.96 -3.33
N VAL A 398 -10.18 6.91 -2.45
CA VAL A 398 -10.10 7.51 -1.12
C VAL A 398 -9.42 6.50 -0.20
N GLU A 399 -8.15 6.76 0.14
CA GLU A 399 -7.36 5.83 0.96
C GLU A 399 -7.66 5.99 2.46
N ARG A 400 -7.89 7.23 2.90
CA ARG A 400 -8.29 7.57 4.28
C ARG A 400 -9.30 8.71 4.28
N CYS A 401 -10.27 8.65 5.15
CA CYS A 401 -11.23 9.73 5.42
C CYS A 401 -11.90 9.50 6.79
N PRO A 402 -12.61 10.49 7.33
CA PRO A 402 -13.51 10.27 8.47
C PRO A 402 -14.50 9.14 8.15
N VAL A 403 -14.71 8.22 9.09
CA VAL A 403 -15.51 6.99 8.87
C VAL A 403 -16.93 7.33 8.40
N GLU A 404 -17.50 8.40 8.93
CA GLU A 404 -18.86 8.87 8.61
C GLU A 404 -18.97 9.29 7.15
N SER A 405 -17.91 9.84 6.55
CA SER A 405 -17.88 10.25 5.13
C SER A 405 -18.07 9.08 4.17
N LYS A 406 -17.70 7.84 4.59
CA LYS A 406 -17.91 6.62 3.80
C LYS A 406 -19.39 6.28 3.56
N ALA A 407 -20.32 6.99 4.21
CA ALA A 407 -21.74 6.86 3.92
C ALA A 407 -22.20 7.71 2.71
N ALA A 408 -21.43 8.74 2.37
CA ALA A 408 -21.77 9.68 1.30
C ALA A 408 -21.16 9.28 -0.06
N PHE A 409 -20.12 8.47 -0.09
CA PHE A 409 -19.45 8.03 -1.33
C PHE A 409 -18.84 6.64 -1.20
N ASP A 410 -18.72 5.92 -2.31
CA ASP A 410 -17.85 4.74 -2.40
C ASP A 410 -16.39 5.22 -2.39
N VAL A 411 -15.53 4.63 -1.53
CA VAL A 411 -14.10 5.00 -1.46
C VAL A 411 -13.35 4.58 -2.73
N TRP A 412 -13.87 3.59 -3.43
CA TRP A 412 -13.38 3.14 -4.72
C TRP A 412 -13.99 3.96 -5.85
N ASP A 413 -13.28 4.03 -6.95
CA ASP A 413 -13.86 4.58 -8.17
C ASP A 413 -14.67 3.52 -8.93
N GLY A 414 -15.59 3.96 -9.77
CA GLY A 414 -16.46 3.08 -10.53
C GLY A 414 -15.65 2.20 -11.50
N VAL A 415 -15.97 0.91 -11.54
CA VAL A 415 -15.30 -0.08 -12.42
C VAL A 415 -16.11 -0.44 -13.65
N GLY A 416 -17.22 0.26 -13.88
CA GLY A 416 -18.08 0.09 -15.05
C GLY A 416 -18.58 -1.37 -15.20
N GLU A 417 -18.52 -1.89 -16.43
CA GLU A 417 -19.00 -3.23 -16.78
C GLU A 417 -18.26 -4.37 -16.05
N SER A 418 -17.07 -4.12 -15.50
CA SER A 418 -16.32 -5.12 -14.74
C SER A 418 -17.00 -5.51 -13.43
N MET A 419 -17.95 -4.71 -12.94
CA MET A 419 -18.64 -4.96 -11.65
C MET A 419 -19.37 -6.29 -11.62
N ASP A 420 -20.00 -6.70 -12.71
CA ASP A 420 -20.73 -7.98 -12.78
C ASP A 420 -19.79 -9.19 -12.73
N ILE A 421 -18.59 -9.05 -13.30
CA ILE A 421 -17.56 -10.09 -13.19
C ILE A 421 -17.07 -10.18 -11.74
N MET A 422 -16.82 -9.04 -11.09
CA MET A 422 -16.36 -8.99 -9.70
C MET A 422 -17.38 -9.63 -8.75
N ARG A 423 -18.68 -9.32 -8.90
CA ARG A 423 -19.74 -9.95 -8.11
C ARG A 423 -19.79 -11.47 -8.27
N ARG A 424 -19.75 -11.96 -9.52
CA ARG A 424 -19.72 -13.42 -9.78
C ARG A 424 -18.47 -14.09 -9.19
N MET A 425 -17.33 -13.41 -9.20
CA MET A 425 -16.13 -13.92 -8.54
C MET A 425 -16.31 -13.99 -7.02
N LYS A 426 -16.87 -12.93 -6.39
CA LYS A 426 -17.18 -12.95 -4.95
C LYS A 426 -18.15 -14.10 -4.61
N GLU A 427 -19.22 -14.28 -5.36
CA GLU A 427 -20.18 -15.37 -5.20
C GLU A 427 -19.53 -16.76 -5.33
N GLN A 428 -18.51 -16.90 -6.19
CA GLN A 428 -17.79 -18.16 -6.35
C GLN A 428 -16.80 -18.44 -5.21
N TYR A 429 -16.09 -17.43 -4.72
CA TYR A 429 -15.04 -17.60 -3.70
C TYR A 429 -15.54 -17.48 -2.27
N ASP A 430 -16.58 -16.70 -2.05
CA ASP A 430 -17.16 -16.43 -0.73
C ASP A 430 -18.68 -16.22 -0.81
N PRO A 431 -19.44 -17.28 -1.18
CA PRO A 431 -20.88 -17.19 -1.38
C PRO A 431 -21.66 -16.79 -0.11
N ALA A 432 -21.08 -17.04 1.08
CA ALA A 432 -21.70 -16.71 2.36
C ALA A 432 -21.37 -15.28 2.85
N GLY A 433 -20.51 -14.53 2.12
CA GLY A 433 -20.10 -13.18 2.51
C GLY A 433 -19.38 -13.15 3.85
N VAL A 434 -18.49 -14.10 4.08
CA VAL A 434 -17.71 -14.24 5.32
C VAL A 434 -16.60 -13.20 5.39
N LEU A 435 -15.85 -13.03 4.29
CA LEU A 435 -14.60 -12.26 4.27
C LEU A 435 -14.84 -10.77 3.97
N ASN A 436 -14.49 -9.91 4.93
CA ASN A 436 -14.51 -8.44 4.81
C ASN A 436 -15.77 -7.87 4.11
N PRO A 437 -16.99 -8.26 4.49
CA PRO A 437 -18.19 -7.92 3.74
C PRO A 437 -18.41 -6.42 3.66
N GLY A 438 -18.65 -5.93 2.46
CA GLY A 438 -18.96 -4.54 2.17
C GLY A 438 -17.74 -3.65 1.92
N ARG A 439 -16.51 -4.11 2.14
CA ARG A 439 -15.33 -3.24 2.11
C ARG A 439 -14.77 -2.96 0.73
N PHE A 440 -15.01 -3.82 -0.24
CA PHE A 440 -14.45 -3.66 -1.58
C PHE A 440 -15.38 -2.86 -2.49
N VAL A 441 -14.95 -2.64 -3.74
CA VAL A 441 -15.67 -1.84 -4.73
C VAL A 441 -17.12 -2.30 -4.89
N GLY A 442 -18.06 -1.36 -4.93
CA GLY A 442 -19.49 -1.65 -5.05
C GLY A 442 -20.09 -2.44 -3.89
N GLY A 443 -19.45 -2.43 -2.71
CA GLY A 443 -19.93 -3.11 -1.50
C GLY A 443 -19.75 -4.62 -1.48
N ILE A 444 -18.80 -5.16 -2.26
CA ILE A 444 -18.42 -6.58 -2.24
C ILE A 444 -17.69 -6.93 -0.94
#